data_1ec920d5c149e80fd8b6b34ff6a5cd32
#
_entry.id   1ec920d5c149e80fd8b6b34ff6a5cd32
#
_cell.length_a   1.000
_cell.length_b   1.000
_cell.length_c   1.000
_cell.angle_alpha   90.00
_cell.angle_beta   90.00
_cell.angle_gamma   90.00
#
_symmetry.space_group_name_H-M   'P 1'
#
loop_
_entity.id
_entity.type
_entity.pdbx_description
1 polymer ?
#
loop_
_entity_poly.entity_id
_entity_poly.type
_entity_poly.pdbx_seq_one_letter_code
_entity_poly.pdbx_strand_id
1 'polypeptide(L)'
;MGNERRDGIDRFVAGVVAIFPTLDPEVEAAVDRMSKIMKYIDRATEGNVKVFGLNVGEFKVLLRLREANDETLTAGALADMLDLSPSAMTNRLDRLEEDGLVIRARDTEDRRSVLVSITPRGEEIVGQAVERQAKEESSLLAVLSPTDRRRLNALLRPLSLEIDDRGFVPPGHHAAHSEA
;
A
#
# COMPACT_ATOMS: atom_id res chain seq x y z
N MET A 1 25.37 8.81 -29.06
CA MET A 1 24.63 7.59 -28.73
C MET A 1 25.06 7.17 -27.34
N GLY A 2 24.27 7.53 -26.33
CA GLY A 2 24.56 7.17 -24.95
C GLY A 2 24.47 5.65 -24.81
N ASN A 3 25.45 5.08 -24.14
CA ASN A 3 25.46 3.67 -23.74
C ASN A 3 24.31 3.50 -22.71
N GLU A 4 23.09 3.18 -23.18
CA GLU A 4 21.97 2.90 -22.29
C GLU A 4 22.37 1.70 -21.42
N ARG A 5 22.56 1.96 -20.15
CA ARG A 5 22.90 0.94 -19.16
C ARG A 5 21.76 -0.06 -19.09
N ARG A 6 21.94 -1.22 -19.71
CA ARG A 6 20.97 -2.32 -19.67
C ARG A 6 20.84 -2.85 -18.25
N ASP A 7 19.62 -3.06 -17.79
CA ASP A 7 19.37 -3.72 -16.51
C ASP A 7 19.30 -5.25 -16.69
N GLY A 8 19.14 -5.98 -15.57
CA GLY A 8 19.06 -7.46 -15.63
C GLY A 8 17.79 -7.96 -16.32
N ILE A 9 16.74 -7.13 -16.43
CA ILE A 9 15.46 -7.48 -17.05
C ILE A 9 15.63 -7.58 -18.57
N ASP A 10 16.42 -6.70 -19.21
CA ASP A 10 16.67 -6.77 -20.65
C ASP A 10 17.23 -8.14 -21.07
N ARG A 11 18.14 -8.72 -20.26
CA ARG A 11 18.70 -10.06 -20.52
C ARG A 11 17.71 -11.18 -20.27
N PHE A 12 16.91 -11.04 -19.21
CA PHE A 12 15.88 -12.01 -18.85
C PHE A 12 14.81 -12.08 -19.96
N VAL A 13 14.26 -10.94 -20.36
CA VAL A 13 13.24 -10.84 -21.42
C VAL A 13 13.76 -11.38 -22.74
N ALA A 14 15.00 -11.05 -23.12
CA ALA A 14 15.60 -11.61 -24.33
C ALA A 14 15.65 -13.15 -24.29
N GLY A 15 15.95 -13.76 -23.13
CA GLY A 15 15.93 -15.20 -22.94
C GLY A 15 14.52 -15.80 -23.05
N VAL A 16 13.54 -15.15 -22.43
CA VAL A 16 12.13 -15.61 -22.45
C VAL A 16 11.56 -15.54 -23.87
N VAL A 17 11.75 -14.43 -24.58
CA VAL A 17 11.24 -14.23 -25.94
C VAL A 17 11.93 -15.19 -26.94
N ALA A 18 13.18 -15.58 -26.70
CA ALA A 18 13.83 -16.59 -27.52
C ALA A 18 13.17 -17.99 -27.42
N ILE A 19 12.54 -18.29 -26.27
CA ILE A 19 11.79 -19.53 -26.02
C ILE A 19 10.33 -19.41 -26.47
N PHE A 20 9.74 -18.22 -26.27
CA PHE A 20 8.34 -17.91 -26.56
C PHE A 20 8.23 -16.71 -27.52
N PRO A 21 8.46 -16.91 -28.84
CA PRO A 21 8.52 -15.79 -29.81
C PRO A 21 7.22 -15.01 -30.02
N THR A 22 6.11 -15.49 -29.44
CA THR A 22 4.80 -14.80 -29.50
C THR A 22 4.64 -13.69 -28.46
N LEU A 23 5.57 -13.60 -27.49
CA LEU A 23 5.55 -12.59 -26.47
C LEU A 23 6.08 -11.26 -27.01
N ASP A 24 5.43 -10.15 -26.58
CA ASP A 24 5.92 -8.81 -26.87
C ASP A 24 7.01 -8.43 -25.86
N PRO A 25 8.28 -8.24 -26.29
CA PRO A 25 9.38 -7.94 -25.39
C PRO A 25 9.20 -6.61 -24.62
N GLU A 26 8.50 -5.62 -25.18
CA GLU A 26 8.24 -4.34 -24.50
C GLU A 26 7.23 -4.51 -23.38
N VAL A 27 6.19 -5.33 -23.59
CA VAL A 27 5.21 -5.66 -22.58
C VAL A 27 5.86 -6.43 -21.43
N GLU A 28 6.61 -7.48 -21.73
CA GLU A 28 7.31 -8.29 -20.72
C GLU A 28 8.30 -7.45 -19.91
N ALA A 29 9.08 -6.60 -20.57
CA ALA A 29 10.03 -5.72 -19.91
C ALA A 29 9.34 -4.71 -18.97
N ALA A 30 8.20 -4.14 -19.38
CA ALA A 30 7.44 -3.21 -18.56
C ALA A 30 6.84 -3.90 -17.32
N VAL A 31 6.22 -5.08 -17.50
CA VAL A 31 5.61 -5.86 -16.39
C VAL A 31 6.68 -6.29 -15.38
N ASP A 32 7.82 -6.78 -15.84
CA ASP A 32 8.91 -7.22 -14.96
C ASP A 32 9.55 -6.06 -14.19
N ARG A 33 9.68 -4.87 -14.82
CA ARG A 33 10.17 -3.67 -14.13
C ARG A 33 9.19 -3.19 -13.07
N MET A 34 7.89 -3.16 -13.37
CA MET A 34 6.85 -2.84 -12.37
C MET A 34 6.88 -3.84 -11.21
N SER A 35 6.94 -5.14 -11.50
CA SER A 35 7.03 -6.18 -10.47
C SER A 35 8.26 -6.04 -9.58
N LYS A 36 9.42 -5.72 -10.16
CA LYS A 36 10.66 -5.49 -9.40
C LYS A 36 10.56 -4.27 -8.50
N ILE A 37 9.98 -3.17 -9.00
CA ILE A 37 9.80 -1.94 -8.24
C ILE A 37 8.84 -2.17 -7.09
N MET A 38 7.70 -2.84 -7.34
CA MET A 38 6.73 -3.15 -6.29
C MET A 38 7.33 -4.03 -5.19
N LYS A 39 8.06 -5.10 -5.54
CA LYS A 39 8.77 -5.94 -4.55
C LYS A 39 9.76 -5.15 -3.70
N TYR A 40 10.43 -4.15 -4.28
CA TYR A 40 11.33 -3.28 -3.53
C TYR A 40 10.54 -2.42 -2.53
N ILE A 41 9.46 -1.78 -2.99
CA ILE A 41 8.60 -0.93 -2.15
C ILE A 41 8.00 -1.74 -0.99
N ASP A 42 7.49 -2.94 -1.26
CA ASP A 42 6.92 -3.84 -0.24
C ASP A 42 7.96 -4.17 0.85
N ARG A 43 9.18 -4.56 0.45
CA ARG A 43 10.26 -4.85 1.40
C ARG A 43 10.69 -3.62 2.19
N ALA A 44 10.75 -2.46 1.55
CA ALA A 44 11.07 -1.21 2.23
C ALA A 44 9.99 -0.86 3.26
N THR A 45 8.71 -1.03 2.90
CA THR A 45 7.58 -0.83 3.81
C THR A 45 7.68 -1.77 5.03
N GLU A 46 7.91 -3.07 4.80
CA GLU A 46 8.11 -4.03 5.89
C GLU A 46 9.24 -3.60 6.84
N GLY A 47 10.38 -3.21 6.28
CA GLY A 47 11.53 -2.72 7.06
C GLY A 47 11.22 -1.44 7.82
N ASN A 48 10.50 -0.52 7.21
CA ASN A 48 10.15 0.78 7.79
C ASN A 48 9.20 0.65 8.98
N VAL A 49 8.14 -0.17 8.86
CA VAL A 49 7.16 -0.34 9.93
C VAL A 49 7.69 -1.20 11.08
N LYS A 50 8.58 -2.15 10.79
CA LYS A 50 9.21 -3.01 11.79
C LYS A 50 10.04 -2.24 12.83
N VAL A 51 10.60 -1.10 12.46
CA VAL A 51 11.34 -0.22 13.40
C VAL A 51 10.44 0.26 14.55
N PHE A 52 9.14 0.35 14.32
CA PHE A 52 8.13 0.76 15.28
C PHE A 52 7.42 -0.42 15.97
N GLY A 53 7.91 -1.64 15.76
CA GLY A 53 7.29 -2.87 16.30
C GLY A 53 6.07 -3.35 15.52
N LEU A 54 5.73 -2.70 14.41
CA LEU A 54 4.55 -3.02 13.61
C LEU A 54 4.88 -4.00 12.47
N ASN A 55 3.86 -4.76 12.06
CA ASN A 55 3.82 -5.36 10.73
C ASN A 55 3.01 -4.48 9.76
N VAL A 56 3.10 -4.76 8.46
CA VAL A 56 2.41 -3.99 7.41
C VAL A 56 0.89 -3.97 7.61
N GLY A 57 0.33 -5.08 8.12
CA GLY A 57 -1.11 -5.16 8.36
C GLY A 57 -1.58 -4.26 9.50
N GLU A 58 -0.84 -4.19 10.58
CA GLU A 58 -1.09 -3.30 11.72
C GLU A 58 -0.92 -1.83 11.32
N PHE A 59 0.13 -1.54 10.54
CA PHE A 59 0.35 -0.21 9.98
C PHE A 59 -0.84 0.26 9.12
N LYS A 60 -1.38 -0.62 8.26
CA LYS A 60 -2.56 -0.30 7.45
C LYS A 60 -3.79 0.01 8.30
N VAL A 61 -4.00 -0.70 9.41
CA VAL A 61 -5.11 -0.41 10.33
C VAL A 61 -4.96 0.99 10.94
N LEU A 62 -3.77 1.31 11.47
CA LEU A 62 -3.50 2.63 12.04
C LEU A 62 -3.64 3.75 11.00
N LEU A 63 -3.22 3.49 9.77
CA LEU A 63 -3.36 4.45 8.67
C LEU A 63 -4.83 4.75 8.36
N ARG A 64 -5.68 3.72 8.30
CA ARG A 64 -7.14 3.90 8.10
C ARG A 64 -7.80 4.68 9.23
N LEU A 65 -7.45 4.37 10.48
CA LEU A 65 -7.97 5.11 11.64
C LEU A 65 -7.55 6.59 11.59
N ARG A 66 -6.33 6.89 11.19
CA ARG A 66 -5.86 8.27 11.06
C ARG A 66 -6.53 9.02 9.89
N GLU A 67 -6.78 8.34 8.75
CA GLU A 67 -7.49 8.90 7.60
C GLU A 67 -8.95 9.26 7.95
N ALA A 68 -9.56 8.54 8.88
CA ALA A 68 -10.91 8.82 9.38
C ALA A 68 -11.01 10.13 10.19
N ASN A 69 -9.88 10.77 10.51
CA ASN A 69 -9.78 12.12 11.08
C ASN A 69 -10.73 12.33 12.27
N ASP A 70 -10.50 11.60 13.35
CA ASP A 70 -11.31 11.57 14.59
C ASP A 70 -12.69 10.87 14.49
N GLU A 71 -13.11 10.41 13.33
CA GLU A 71 -14.26 9.52 13.22
C GLU A 71 -13.91 8.13 13.75
N THR A 72 -14.78 7.61 14.60
CA THR A 72 -14.64 6.27 15.15
C THR A 72 -15.08 5.25 14.10
N LEU A 73 -14.21 4.31 13.73
CA LEU A 73 -14.57 3.24 12.83
C LEU A 73 -14.95 1.97 13.60
N THR A 74 -15.88 1.18 13.05
CA THR A 74 -16.14 -0.15 13.59
C THR A 74 -15.08 -1.15 13.15
N ALA A 75 -14.83 -2.18 13.97
CA ALA A 75 -13.95 -3.27 13.61
C ALA A 75 -14.40 -3.98 12.31
N GLY A 76 -15.72 -4.04 12.06
CA GLY A 76 -16.28 -4.55 10.82
C GLY A 76 -15.92 -3.69 9.61
N ALA A 77 -16.14 -2.37 9.70
CA ALA A 77 -15.76 -1.43 8.63
C ALA A 77 -14.26 -1.49 8.31
N LEU A 78 -13.40 -1.58 9.33
CA LEU A 78 -11.96 -1.75 9.14
C LEU A 78 -11.61 -3.07 8.45
N ALA A 79 -12.32 -4.16 8.78
CA ALA A 79 -12.13 -5.46 8.14
C ALA A 79 -12.50 -5.39 6.65
N ASP A 80 -13.65 -4.79 6.33
CA ASP A 80 -14.12 -4.60 4.96
C ASP A 80 -13.17 -3.71 4.16
N MET A 81 -12.75 -2.56 4.73
CA MET A 81 -11.80 -1.64 4.08
C MET A 81 -10.45 -2.29 3.75
N LEU A 82 -10.03 -3.28 4.53
CA LEU A 82 -8.73 -3.92 4.39
C LEU A 82 -8.81 -5.33 3.78
N ASP A 83 -9.99 -5.74 3.33
CA ASP A 83 -10.27 -7.07 2.79
C ASP A 83 -9.79 -8.19 3.73
N LEU A 84 -10.24 -8.12 4.98
CA LEU A 84 -9.85 -9.03 6.04
C LEU A 84 -11.04 -9.80 6.60
N SER A 85 -10.79 -11.05 7.00
CA SER A 85 -11.75 -11.76 7.82
C SER A 85 -11.89 -11.09 9.19
N PRO A 86 -13.08 -11.18 9.84
CA PRO A 86 -13.28 -10.64 11.20
C PRO A 86 -12.26 -11.17 12.22
N SER A 87 -11.87 -12.44 12.11
CA SER A 87 -10.85 -13.04 12.99
C SER A 87 -9.45 -12.44 12.78
N ALA A 88 -9.08 -12.17 11.52
CA ALA A 88 -7.80 -11.54 11.20
C ALA A 88 -7.77 -10.09 11.71
N MET A 89 -8.88 -9.35 11.59
CA MET A 89 -8.99 -8.00 12.13
C MET A 89 -8.91 -8.02 13.67
N THR A 90 -9.64 -8.91 14.34
CA THR A 90 -9.58 -9.06 15.80
C THR A 90 -8.16 -9.27 16.27
N ASN A 91 -7.43 -10.22 15.67
CA ASN A 91 -6.04 -10.51 16.04
C ASN A 91 -5.11 -9.28 15.88
N ARG A 92 -5.35 -8.44 14.86
CA ARG A 92 -4.56 -7.21 14.67
C ARG A 92 -4.90 -6.15 15.72
N LEU A 93 -6.19 -5.99 15.98
CA LEU A 93 -6.66 -5.02 16.99
C LEU A 93 -6.21 -5.43 18.40
N ASP A 94 -6.17 -6.73 18.74
CA ASP A 94 -5.67 -7.21 20.03
C ASP A 94 -4.22 -6.75 20.25
N ARG A 95 -3.35 -6.94 19.26
CA ARG A 95 -1.93 -6.52 19.35
C ARG A 95 -1.79 -5.01 19.43
N LEU A 96 -2.53 -4.28 18.59
CA LEU A 96 -2.49 -2.81 18.59
C LEU A 96 -2.99 -2.23 19.93
N GLU A 97 -3.97 -2.87 20.56
CA GLU A 97 -4.48 -2.46 21.88
C GLU A 97 -3.50 -2.83 23.00
N GLU A 98 -2.87 -4.04 22.96
CA GLU A 98 -1.81 -4.43 23.87
C GLU A 98 -0.62 -3.44 23.82
N ASP A 99 -0.28 -2.96 22.63
CA ASP A 99 0.78 -1.96 22.42
C ASP A 99 0.33 -0.52 22.75
N GLY A 100 -0.96 -0.33 23.10
CA GLY A 100 -1.55 0.97 23.46
C GLY A 100 -1.67 1.94 22.29
N LEU A 101 -1.79 1.43 21.05
CA LEU A 101 -1.88 2.21 19.82
C LEU A 101 -3.32 2.47 19.39
N VAL A 102 -4.24 1.63 19.83
CA VAL A 102 -5.69 1.79 19.63
C VAL A 102 -6.45 1.56 20.94
N ILE A 103 -7.69 2.03 21.00
CA ILE A 103 -8.65 1.77 22.06
C ILE A 103 -9.88 1.17 21.41
N ARG A 104 -10.45 0.13 22.03
CA ARG A 104 -11.73 -0.46 21.65
C ARG A 104 -12.81 -0.13 22.67
N ALA A 105 -13.98 0.24 22.20
CA ALA A 105 -15.15 0.46 23.00
C ALA A 105 -16.36 -0.27 22.39
N ARG A 106 -17.34 -0.63 23.24
CA ARG A 106 -18.61 -1.12 22.72
C ARG A 106 -19.44 0.05 22.21
N ASP A 107 -20.05 -0.14 21.05
CA ASP A 107 -21.01 0.83 20.56
C ASP A 107 -22.23 0.89 21.50
N THR A 108 -22.71 2.10 21.78
CA THR A 108 -23.87 2.32 22.61
C THR A 108 -25.18 2.11 21.87
N GLU A 109 -25.20 2.28 20.56
CA GLU A 109 -26.35 2.13 19.69
C GLU A 109 -26.49 0.69 19.17
N ASP A 110 -25.37 0.09 18.72
CA ASP A 110 -25.31 -1.31 18.34
C ASP A 110 -24.33 -2.09 19.21
N ARG A 111 -24.87 -2.77 20.22
CA ARG A 111 -24.09 -3.58 21.18
C ARG A 111 -23.27 -4.72 20.53
N ARG A 112 -23.49 -5.03 19.24
CA ARG A 112 -22.74 -6.03 18.47
C ARG A 112 -21.50 -5.42 17.82
N SER A 113 -21.47 -4.10 17.70
CA SER A 113 -20.37 -3.37 17.08
C SER A 113 -19.31 -2.99 18.11
N VAL A 114 -18.04 -3.12 17.68
CA VAL A 114 -16.87 -2.68 18.41
C VAL A 114 -16.32 -1.46 17.70
N LEU A 115 -16.32 -0.34 18.37
CA LEU A 115 -15.74 0.93 17.93
C LEU A 115 -14.23 0.91 18.19
N VAL A 116 -13.45 1.40 17.24
CA VAL A 116 -11.99 1.47 17.33
C VAL A 116 -11.55 2.91 17.11
N SER A 117 -10.70 3.40 17.99
CA SER A 117 -10.09 4.73 17.91
C SER A 117 -8.58 4.61 18.01
N ILE A 118 -7.86 5.46 17.28
CA ILE A 118 -6.41 5.57 17.41
C ILE A 118 -6.06 6.37 18.67
N THR A 119 -5.00 5.98 19.37
CA THR A 119 -4.50 6.75 20.52
C THR A 119 -3.52 7.84 20.06
N PRO A 120 -3.23 8.87 20.88
CA PRO A 120 -2.18 9.83 20.57
C PRO A 120 -0.81 9.18 20.29
N ARG A 121 -0.51 8.07 20.97
CA ARG A 121 0.71 7.27 20.71
C ARG A 121 0.63 6.57 19.36
N GLY A 122 -0.55 6.03 18.99
CA GLY A 122 -0.80 5.43 17.67
C GLY A 122 -0.62 6.44 16.55
N GLU A 123 -1.16 7.65 16.73
CA GLU A 123 -0.99 8.75 15.77
C GLU A 123 0.47 9.16 15.57
N GLU A 124 1.22 9.28 16.67
CA GLU A 124 2.65 9.59 16.60
C GLU A 124 3.40 8.52 15.82
N ILE A 125 3.18 7.24 16.13
CA ILE A 125 3.87 6.11 15.50
C ILE A 125 3.51 6.01 14.01
N VAL A 126 2.25 6.09 13.65
CA VAL A 126 1.85 6.03 12.24
C VAL A 126 2.37 7.24 11.46
N GLY A 127 2.42 8.42 12.08
CA GLY A 127 3.01 9.62 11.48
C GLY A 127 4.48 9.43 11.16
N GLN A 128 5.27 8.96 12.11
CA GLN A 128 6.70 8.67 11.91
C GLN A 128 6.93 7.58 10.85
N ALA A 129 6.09 6.54 10.84
CA ALA A 129 6.18 5.47 9.84
C ALA A 129 5.89 5.98 8.43
N VAL A 130 4.86 6.82 8.26
CA VAL A 130 4.52 7.47 6.97
C VAL A 130 5.65 8.39 6.50
N GLU A 131 6.22 9.21 7.38
CA GLU A 131 7.34 10.08 7.01
C GLU A 131 8.58 9.28 6.56
N ARG A 132 8.86 8.19 7.24
CA ARG A 132 9.96 7.30 6.86
C ARG A 132 9.71 6.64 5.52
N GLN A 133 8.49 6.17 5.28
CA GLN A 133 8.06 5.59 4.00
C GLN A 133 8.19 6.61 2.87
N ALA A 134 7.68 7.83 3.06
CA ALA A 134 7.76 8.91 2.07
C ALA A 134 9.22 9.29 1.72
N LYS A 135 10.14 9.25 2.68
CA LYS A 135 11.58 9.48 2.42
C LYS A 135 12.17 8.39 1.53
N GLU A 136 11.83 7.12 1.80
CA GLU A 136 12.31 5.98 1.00
C GLU A 136 11.78 6.04 -0.43
N GLU A 137 10.48 6.30 -0.62
CA GLU A 137 9.85 6.45 -1.93
C GLU A 137 10.43 7.64 -2.70
N SER A 138 10.64 8.77 -2.02
CA SER A 138 11.26 9.94 -2.60
C SER A 138 12.70 9.66 -3.06
N SER A 139 13.45 8.89 -2.27
CA SER A 139 14.82 8.46 -2.60
C SER A 139 14.85 7.56 -3.83
N LEU A 140 13.93 6.58 -3.90
CA LEU A 140 13.79 5.70 -5.06
C LEU A 140 13.52 6.50 -6.34
N LEU A 141 12.62 7.47 -6.27
CA LEU A 141 12.22 8.28 -7.43
C LEU A 141 13.14 9.48 -7.70
N ALA A 142 14.18 9.71 -6.86
CA ALA A 142 15.11 10.81 -7.05
C ALA A 142 15.99 10.69 -8.31
N VAL A 143 16.10 9.49 -8.88
CA VAL A 143 16.78 9.24 -10.17
C VAL A 143 16.06 9.87 -11.35
N LEU A 144 14.77 10.21 -11.19
CA LEU A 144 13.95 10.84 -12.21
C LEU A 144 13.89 12.36 -12.01
N SER A 145 13.98 13.11 -13.09
CA SER A 145 13.70 14.54 -13.06
C SER A 145 12.22 14.80 -12.67
N PRO A 146 11.86 16.01 -12.16
CA PRO A 146 10.47 16.35 -11.88
C PRO A 146 9.55 16.17 -13.11
N THR A 147 10.07 16.42 -14.31
CA THR A 147 9.34 16.22 -15.56
C THR A 147 9.10 14.74 -15.85
N ASP A 148 10.10 13.90 -15.64
CA ASP A 148 9.97 12.46 -15.89
C ASP A 148 9.07 11.78 -14.84
N ARG A 149 9.04 12.26 -13.59
CA ARG A 149 8.04 11.80 -12.59
C ARG A 149 6.61 12.12 -13.02
N ARG A 150 6.37 13.31 -13.61
CA ARG A 150 5.04 13.63 -14.17
C ARG A 150 4.69 12.75 -15.37
N ARG A 151 5.66 12.46 -16.24
CA ARG A 151 5.46 11.54 -17.37
C ARG A 151 5.16 10.12 -16.90
N LEU A 152 5.89 9.63 -15.90
CA LEU A 152 5.64 8.32 -15.29
C LEU A 152 4.20 8.24 -14.76
N ASN A 153 3.75 9.23 -13.97
CA ASN A 153 2.37 9.27 -13.49
C ASN A 153 1.33 9.32 -14.62
N ALA A 154 1.62 10.04 -15.71
CA ALA A 154 0.74 10.11 -16.87
C ALA A 154 0.63 8.76 -17.61
N LEU A 155 1.70 7.96 -17.60
CA LEU A 155 1.72 6.62 -18.21
C LEU A 155 1.07 5.56 -17.31
N LEU A 156 1.23 5.67 -15.98
CA LEU A 156 0.65 4.72 -15.02
C LEU A 156 -0.86 4.91 -14.84
N ARG A 157 -1.36 6.16 -14.95
CA ARG A 157 -2.78 6.47 -14.73
C ARG A 157 -3.75 5.65 -15.59
N PRO A 158 -3.60 5.55 -16.94
CA PRO A 158 -4.51 4.74 -17.73
C PRO A 158 -4.45 3.25 -17.38
N LEU A 159 -3.29 2.74 -16.94
CA LEU A 159 -3.19 1.35 -16.46
C LEU A 159 -3.97 1.16 -15.16
N SER A 160 -3.89 2.12 -14.24
CA SER A 160 -4.65 2.08 -12.98
C SER A 160 -6.16 2.11 -13.25
N LEU A 161 -6.64 3.01 -14.12
CA LEU A 161 -8.05 3.09 -14.49
C LEU A 161 -8.56 1.79 -15.14
N GLU A 162 -7.77 1.19 -16.04
CA GLU A 162 -8.11 -0.10 -16.65
C GLU A 162 -8.22 -1.22 -15.61
N ILE A 163 -7.40 -1.20 -14.56
CA ILE A 163 -7.47 -2.16 -13.46
C ILE A 163 -8.75 -1.96 -12.65
N ASP A 164 -9.12 -0.70 -12.37
CA ASP A 164 -10.37 -0.36 -11.67
C ASP A 164 -11.60 -0.80 -12.49
N ASP A 165 -11.60 -0.56 -13.81
CA ASP A 165 -12.67 -0.98 -14.73
C ASP A 165 -12.82 -2.51 -14.79
N ARG A 166 -11.75 -3.26 -14.56
CA ARG A 166 -11.77 -4.73 -14.39
C ARG A 166 -12.26 -5.19 -13.02
N GLY A 167 -12.62 -4.26 -12.14
CA GLY A 167 -13.14 -4.55 -10.80
C GLY A 167 -12.08 -4.98 -9.78
N PHE A 168 -10.80 -4.75 -10.07
CA PHE A 168 -9.74 -4.98 -9.09
C PHE A 168 -9.57 -3.75 -8.21
N VAL A 169 -10.00 -3.85 -6.95
CA VAL A 169 -9.77 -2.82 -5.93
C VAL A 169 -8.67 -3.32 -4.98
N PRO A 170 -7.51 -2.65 -4.93
CA PRO A 170 -6.47 -3.06 -3.99
C PRO A 170 -6.97 -2.93 -2.55
N PRO A 171 -6.65 -3.88 -1.66
CA PRO A 171 -7.01 -3.78 -0.24
C PRO A 171 -6.55 -2.45 0.35
N GLY A 172 -7.49 -1.69 0.93
CA GLY A 172 -7.20 -0.41 1.53
C GLY A 172 -7.33 0.81 0.62
N HIS A 173 -7.81 0.68 -0.61
CA HIS A 173 -8.11 1.79 -1.52
C HIS A 173 -9.62 1.91 -1.77
N HIS A 174 -10.47 1.45 -0.85
CA HIS A 174 -11.91 1.71 -0.96
C HIS A 174 -12.14 3.21 -0.92
N ALA A 175 -12.51 3.67 -2.07
CA ALA A 175 -12.52 5.01 -2.55
C ALA A 175 -13.28 5.99 -1.64
N ALA A 176 -12.69 7.12 -1.46
CA ALA A 176 -13.34 8.42 -1.44
C ALA A 176 -14.05 8.73 -2.81
N HIS A 177 -14.77 7.77 -3.40
CA HIS A 177 -15.48 7.94 -4.67
C HIS A 177 -16.87 7.31 -4.62
N SER A 178 -17.71 7.90 -3.78
CA SER A 178 -19.15 7.76 -3.93
C SER A 178 -19.79 9.08 -3.51
N GLU A 179 -19.56 10.11 -4.32
CA GLU A 179 -20.45 11.28 -4.41
C GLU A 179 -19.95 12.17 -5.57
N ALA A 180 -20.55 12.03 -6.73
CA ALA A 180 -20.72 13.07 -7.73
C ALA A 180 -21.98 12.77 -8.53
#